data_08505b378f8fec1eefae6b1d08984a14
#
_entry.id   08505b378f8fec1eefae6b1d08984a14
#
_cell.length_a   1.000
_cell.length_b   1.000
_cell.length_c   1.000
_cell.angle_alpha   90.00
_cell.angle_beta   90.00
_cell.angle_gamma   90.00
#
_symmetry.space_group_name_H-M   'P 1'
#
loop_
_entity.id
_entity.type
_entity.pdbx_description
1 polymer ?
#
loop_
_entity_poly.entity_id
_entity_poly.type
_entity_poly.pdbx_seq_one_letter_code
_entity_poly.pdbx_strand_id
1 'polypeptide(L)'
;MRKVLSILLPLFLFLAAAGDISEAAIDRDTVTRAWKRVSAQAGIEYKPVNFENKKEPNAWVKFSPGNHSVHVTSGLMAILDREDEIAGIMAHEAGHIQLGHYKSSVGRNLLWGLLFSALDGNVAGEIAGGVGIALAESGFSREQEVEADDYGIRVSSAAGYSPWGLVNAMEKMKSAGYKTS
;
A
#
# COMPACT_ATOMS: atom_id res chain seq x y z
N MET A 1 38.17 -60.73 -30.49
CA MET A 1 38.22 -59.31 -30.90
C MET A 1 36.86 -58.68 -30.62
N ARG A 2 36.71 -57.95 -29.50
CA ARG A 2 35.46 -57.27 -29.10
C ARG A 2 35.54 -55.87 -29.61
N LYS A 3 34.63 -55.45 -30.48
CA LYS A 3 34.47 -54.08 -30.94
C LYS A 3 33.69 -53.32 -29.89
N VAL A 4 34.33 -52.31 -29.26
CA VAL A 4 33.67 -51.34 -28.36
C VAL A 4 33.04 -50.27 -29.24
N LEU A 5 31.72 -50.23 -29.24
CA LEU A 5 30.95 -49.18 -29.92
C LEU A 5 30.84 -47.95 -28.98
N SER A 6 31.62 -46.92 -29.25
CA SER A 6 31.52 -45.64 -28.53
C SER A 6 30.29 -44.87 -29.03
N ILE A 7 29.27 -44.76 -28.18
CA ILE A 7 28.12 -43.90 -28.42
C ILE A 7 28.50 -42.52 -27.93
N LEU A 8 28.76 -41.60 -28.85
CA LEU A 8 28.87 -40.18 -28.59
C LEU A 8 27.47 -39.60 -28.38
N LEU A 9 27.13 -39.30 -27.12
CA LEU A 9 25.92 -38.58 -26.77
C LEU A 9 26.18 -37.08 -27.00
N PRO A 10 25.42 -36.38 -27.86
CA PRO A 10 25.58 -34.94 -28.01
C PRO A 10 25.10 -34.24 -26.72
N LEU A 11 26.03 -33.55 -26.09
CA LEU A 11 25.75 -32.63 -24.98
C LEU A 11 24.99 -31.43 -25.53
N PHE A 12 23.65 -31.43 -25.42
CA PHE A 12 22.84 -30.26 -25.68
C PHE A 12 23.10 -29.24 -24.56
N LEU A 13 24.00 -28.30 -24.86
CA LEU A 13 24.20 -27.12 -24.01
C LEU A 13 22.96 -26.23 -24.15
N PHE A 14 22.02 -26.39 -23.22
CA PHE A 14 20.91 -25.43 -23.06
C PHE A 14 21.52 -24.16 -22.53
N LEU A 15 21.88 -23.24 -23.44
CA LEU A 15 22.20 -21.86 -23.10
C LEU A 15 20.87 -21.21 -22.72
N ALA A 16 20.54 -21.28 -21.42
CA ALA A 16 19.49 -20.44 -20.86
C ALA A 16 19.96 -18.98 -21.07
N ALA A 17 19.41 -18.34 -22.08
CA ALA A 17 19.46 -16.89 -22.14
C ALA A 17 18.76 -16.40 -20.88
N ALA A 18 19.53 -16.02 -19.86
CA ALA A 18 19.07 -15.13 -18.81
C ALA A 18 18.80 -13.79 -19.50
N GLY A 19 17.65 -13.69 -20.15
CA GLY A 19 17.06 -12.39 -20.46
C GLY A 19 16.79 -11.77 -19.10
N ASP A 20 17.37 -10.59 -18.85
CA ASP A 20 16.87 -9.69 -17.82
C ASP A 20 15.37 -9.52 -18.08
N ILE A 21 14.57 -10.28 -17.36
CA ILE A 21 13.16 -9.99 -17.21
C ILE A 21 13.18 -8.76 -16.29
N SER A 22 13.29 -7.59 -16.90
CA SER A 22 12.86 -6.36 -16.24
C SER A 22 11.39 -6.61 -15.87
N GLU A 23 11.18 -6.97 -14.61
CA GLU A 23 9.82 -7.12 -14.09
C GLU A 23 9.12 -5.80 -14.36
N ALA A 24 8.10 -5.84 -15.21
CA ALA A 24 7.44 -4.63 -15.67
C ALA A 24 6.70 -4.00 -14.50
N ALA A 25 6.95 -2.72 -14.27
CA ALA A 25 6.20 -1.90 -13.32
C ALA A 25 4.68 -2.08 -13.53
N ILE A 26 3.91 -2.09 -12.46
CA ILE A 26 2.45 -2.20 -12.56
C ILE A 26 1.87 -0.93 -13.20
N ASP A 27 0.84 -1.11 -14.00
CA ASP A 27 0.13 -0.01 -14.65
C ASP A 27 -1.09 0.49 -13.84
N ARG A 28 -1.69 1.60 -14.27
CA ARG A 28 -2.87 2.19 -13.63
C ARG A 28 -4.09 1.29 -13.66
N ASP A 29 -4.22 0.47 -14.68
CA ASP A 29 -5.35 -0.45 -14.82
C ASP A 29 -5.26 -1.57 -13.79
N THR A 30 -4.06 -2.08 -13.54
CA THR A 30 -3.78 -3.04 -12.48
C THR A 30 -4.12 -2.48 -11.09
N VAL A 31 -3.67 -1.25 -10.79
CA VAL A 31 -4.02 -0.57 -9.53
C VAL A 31 -5.53 -0.37 -9.38
N THR A 32 -6.18 0.10 -10.45
CA THR A 32 -7.64 0.33 -10.48
C THR A 32 -8.41 -0.97 -10.27
N ARG A 33 -7.99 -2.05 -10.90
CA ARG A 33 -8.60 -3.37 -10.77
C ARG A 33 -8.44 -3.92 -9.36
N ALA A 34 -7.25 -3.84 -8.79
CA ALA A 34 -6.98 -4.24 -7.42
C ALA A 34 -7.86 -3.47 -6.43
N TRP A 35 -7.92 -2.14 -6.55
CA TRP A 35 -8.75 -1.32 -5.67
C TRP A 35 -10.26 -1.63 -5.80
N LYS A 36 -10.77 -1.85 -7.01
CA LYS A 36 -12.18 -2.25 -7.20
C LYS A 36 -12.53 -3.54 -6.48
N ARG A 37 -11.65 -4.55 -6.56
CA ARG A 37 -11.88 -5.84 -5.90
C ARG A 37 -11.76 -5.72 -4.38
N VAL A 38 -10.72 -5.04 -3.91
CA VAL A 38 -10.49 -4.82 -2.48
C VAL A 38 -11.62 -4.00 -1.85
N SER A 39 -12.01 -2.88 -2.45
CA SER A 39 -13.08 -2.03 -1.91
C SER A 39 -14.42 -2.76 -1.85
N ALA A 40 -14.74 -3.57 -2.87
CA ALA A 40 -15.94 -4.40 -2.89
C ALA A 40 -15.91 -5.45 -1.76
N GLN A 41 -14.77 -6.13 -1.56
CA GLN A 41 -14.61 -7.13 -0.49
C GLN A 41 -14.63 -6.49 0.90
N ALA A 42 -14.08 -5.29 1.05
CA ALA A 42 -14.09 -4.52 2.29
C ALA A 42 -15.45 -3.86 2.59
N GLY A 43 -16.41 -3.87 1.67
CA GLY A 43 -17.68 -3.16 1.83
C GLY A 43 -17.52 -1.63 1.84
N ILE A 44 -16.49 -1.11 1.13
CA ILE A 44 -16.19 0.32 1.00
C ILE A 44 -16.74 0.80 -0.34
N GLU A 45 -17.36 2.00 -0.34
CA GLU A 45 -17.78 2.62 -1.59
C GLU A 45 -16.57 2.85 -2.49
N TYR A 46 -16.61 2.32 -3.70
CA TYR A 46 -15.53 2.53 -4.67
C TYR A 46 -15.42 4.01 -5.05
N LYS A 47 -14.23 4.56 -4.91
CA LYS A 47 -13.84 5.88 -5.46
C LYS A 47 -12.66 5.67 -6.42
N PRO A 48 -12.60 6.40 -7.55
CA PRO A 48 -11.46 6.34 -8.46
C PRO A 48 -10.14 6.63 -7.73
N VAL A 49 -9.07 5.93 -8.13
CA VAL A 49 -7.73 6.18 -7.60
C VAL A 49 -7.17 7.46 -8.18
N ASN A 50 -6.62 8.32 -7.32
CA ASN A 50 -5.88 9.51 -7.72
C ASN A 50 -4.41 9.11 -7.91
N PHE A 51 -3.92 9.23 -9.13
CA PHE A 51 -2.53 8.92 -9.48
C PHE A 51 -1.68 10.18 -9.38
N GLU A 52 -0.70 10.14 -8.47
CA GLU A 52 0.20 11.24 -8.19
C GLU A 52 1.54 11.03 -8.93
N ASN A 53 1.99 12.04 -9.67
CA ASN A 53 3.30 11.99 -10.33
C ASN A 53 4.41 12.37 -9.34
N LYS A 54 4.73 11.44 -8.43
CA LYS A 54 5.79 11.57 -7.41
C LYS A 54 6.71 10.37 -7.48
N LYS A 55 8.01 10.61 -7.40
CA LYS A 55 9.03 9.53 -7.41
C LYS A 55 9.07 8.73 -6.12
N GLU A 56 8.65 9.32 -5.00
CA GLU A 56 8.60 8.66 -3.71
C GLU A 56 7.49 7.61 -3.70
N PRO A 57 7.79 6.33 -3.39
CA PRO A 57 6.79 5.28 -3.32
C PRO A 57 5.84 5.53 -2.15
N ASN A 58 4.56 5.68 -2.46
CA ASN A 58 3.54 5.87 -1.44
C ASN A 58 2.15 5.52 -1.97
N ALA A 59 1.29 5.04 -1.06
CA ALA A 59 -0.16 5.01 -1.23
C ALA A 59 -0.78 5.49 0.08
N TRP A 60 -1.92 6.20 0.00
CA TRP A 60 -2.60 6.70 1.19
C TRP A 60 -4.07 7.00 0.90
N VAL A 61 -4.84 7.06 1.95
CA VAL A 61 -6.21 7.55 1.91
C VAL A 61 -6.28 8.93 2.57
N LYS A 62 -6.96 9.87 1.92
CA LYS A 62 -7.45 11.08 2.57
C LYS A 62 -8.88 10.85 3.01
N PHE A 63 -9.16 11.12 4.26
CA PHE A 63 -10.47 10.97 4.85
C PHE A 63 -11.09 12.34 5.17
N SER A 64 -12.37 12.49 4.86
CA SER A 64 -13.22 13.60 5.32
C SER A 64 -14.56 13.04 5.77
N PRO A 65 -15.33 13.71 6.64
CA PRO A 65 -16.62 13.21 7.09
C PRO A 65 -17.54 12.81 5.92
N GLY A 66 -17.89 11.53 5.85
CA GLY A 66 -18.74 10.98 4.79
C GLY A 66 -18.06 10.77 3.42
N ASN A 67 -16.74 10.98 3.32
CA ASN A 67 -16.02 10.79 2.05
C ASN A 67 -14.57 10.33 2.29
N HIS A 68 -14.00 9.69 1.27
CA HIS A 68 -12.58 9.33 1.23
C HIS A 68 -12.05 9.46 -0.21
N SER A 69 -10.74 9.60 -0.36
CA SER A 69 -10.05 9.50 -1.65
C SER A 69 -8.77 8.70 -1.50
N VAL A 70 -8.49 7.85 -2.46
CA VAL A 70 -7.33 6.96 -2.49
C VAL A 70 -6.30 7.51 -3.46
N HIS A 71 -5.06 7.52 -3.06
CA HIS A 71 -3.95 8.09 -3.82
C HIS A 71 -2.83 7.07 -3.95
N VAL A 72 -2.19 7.02 -5.13
CA VAL A 72 -1.04 6.16 -5.43
C VAL A 72 -0.03 6.94 -6.24
N THR A 73 1.24 6.86 -5.86
CA THR A 73 2.32 7.54 -6.56
C THR A 73 2.88 6.70 -7.72
N SER A 74 3.40 7.40 -8.74
CA SER A 74 4.16 6.75 -9.82
C SER A 74 5.39 6.01 -9.30
N GLY A 75 6.01 6.49 -8.21
CA GLY A 75 7.14 5.82 -7.58
C GLY A 75 6.79 4.46 -7.00
N LEU A 76 5.61 4.32 -6.36
CA LEU A 76 5.15 3.02 -5.88
C LEU A 76 4.89 2.06 -7.04
N MET A 77 4.19 2.52 -8.07
CA MET A 77 3.92 1.70 -9.26
C MET A 77 5.19 1.22 -9.97
N ALA A 78 6.27 2.01 -9.92
CA ALA A 78 7.54 1.68 -10.55
C ALA A 78 8.33 0.55 -9.85
N ILE A 79 8.10 0.34 -8.55
CA ILE A 79 8.82 -0.69 -7.77
C ILE A 79 8.01 -1.97 -7.57
N LEU A 80 6.71 -1.95 -7.82
CA LEU A 80 5.86 -3.13 -7.75
C LEU A 80 5.75 -3.79 -9.13
N ASP A 81 5.66 -5.11 -9.16
CA ASP A 81 5.54 -5.89 -10.40
C ASP A 81 4.34 -6.86 -10.39
N ARG A 82 3.68 -7.02 -9.24
CA ARG A 82 2.56 -7.96 -9.07
C ARG A 82 1.30 -7.26 -8.60
N GLU A 83 0.15 -7.68 -9.13
CA GLU A 83 -1.16 -7.20 -8.67
C GLU A 83 -1.43 -7.53 -7.19
N ASP A 84 -0.92 -8.67 -6.71
CA ASP A 84 -1.04 -9.05 -5.29
C ASP A 84 -0.43 -8.01 -4.34
N GLU A 85 0.69 -7.40 -4.74
CA GLU A 85 1.41 -6.42 -3.93
C GLU A 85 0.62 -5.14 -3.75
N ILE A 86 0.12 -4.58 -4.85
CA ILE A 86 -0.72 -3.38 -4.76
C ILE A 86 -2.07 -3.69 -4.10
N ALA A 87 -2.63 -4.88 -4.30
CA ALA A 87 -3.84 -5.30 -3.61
C ALA A 87 -3.66 -5.41 -2.09
N GLY A 88 -2.49 -5.90 -1.64
CA GLY A 88 -2.12 -5.93 -0.22
C GLY A 88 -2.06 -4.52 0.39
N ILE A 89 -1.38 -3.58 -0.28
CA ILE A 89 -1.32 -2.18 0.15
C ILE A 89 -2.71 -1.56 0.18
N MET A 90 -3.52 -1.74 -0.87
CA MET A 90 -4.88 -1.19 -0.94
C MET A 90 -5.80 -1.78 0.13
N ALA A 91 -5.61 -3.03 0.50
CA ALA A 91 -6.37 -3.68 1.56
C ALA A 91 -5.97 -3.17 2.96
N HIS A 92 -4.69 -2.85 3.18
CA HIS A 92 -4.22 -2.16 4.38
C HIS A 92 -4.88 -0.77 4.51
N GLU A 93 -4.87 0.03 3.44
CA GLU A 93 -5.56 1.33 3.40
C GLU A 93 -7.08 1.20 3.65
N ALA A 94 -7.71 0.14 3.10
CA ALA A 94 -9.10 -0.19 3.39
C ALA A 94 -9.32 -0.50 4.88
N GLY A 95 -8.33 -1.12 5.54
CA GLY A 95 -8.34 -1.36 6.99
C GLY A 95 -8.48 -0.06 7.77
N HIS A 96 -7.67 0.94 7.48
CA HIS A 96 -7.77 2.25 8.13
C HIS A 96 -9.13 2.92 7.96
N ILE A 97 -9.77 2.74 6.80
CA ILE A 97 -11.14 3.27 6.56
C ILE A 97 -12.16 2.52 7.42
N GLN A 98 -12.18 1.19 7.33
CA GLN A 98 -13.21 0.36 7.96
C GLN A 98 -13.10 0.30 9.48
N LEU A 99 -11.88 0.29 10.01
CA LEU A 99 -11.63 0.29 11.45
C LEU A 99 -11.79 1.71 12.06
N GLY A 100 -11.99 2.73 11.21
CA GLY A 100 -12.24 4.08 11.66
C GLY A 100 -11.03 4.77 12.28
N HIS A 101 -9.81 4.35 11.92
CA HIS A 101 -8.55 4.89 12.46
C HIS A 101 -8.44 6.39 12.24
N TYR A 102 -8.92 6.90 11.10
CA TYR A 102 -8.98 8.34 10.81
C TYR A 102 -9.86 9.11 11.79
N LYS A 103 -11.00 8.52 12.22
CA LYS A 103 -11.90 9.18 13.19
C LYS A 103 -11.26 9.30 14.56
N SER A 104 -10.54 8.26 15.00
CA SER A 104 -9.85 8.26 16.31
C SER A 104 -8.66 9.23 16.31
N SER A 105 -7.95 9.34 15.19
CA SER A 105 -6.85 10.30 15.02
C SER A 105 -7.35 11.74 15.03
N VAL A 106 -8.44 12.03 14.31
CA VAL A 106 -9.13 13.34 14.35
C VAL A 106 -9.59 13.67 15.76
N GLY A 107 -10.24 12.71 16.45
CA GLY A 107 -10.75 12.91 17.80
C GLY A 107 -9.64 13.21 18.81
N ARG A 108 -8.51 12.50 18.74
CA ARG A 108 -7.36 12.78 19.61
C ARG A 108 -6.74 14.14 19.34
N ASN A 109 -6.53 14.50 18.09
CA ASN A 109 -5.92 15.77 17.73
C ASN A 109 -6.84 16.95 18.07
N LEU A 110 -8.16 16.79 17.90
CA LEU A 110 -9.14 17.80 18.33
C LEU A 110 -9.15 17.96 19.85
N LEU A 111 -9.09 16.87 20.62
CA LEU A 111 -9.04 16.88 22.07
C LEU A 111 -7.76 17.59 22.58
N TRP A 112 -6.61 17.25 22.01
CA TRP A 112 -5.34 17.92 22.33
C TRP A 112 -5.37 19.39 21.92
N GLY A 113 -5.91 19.72 20.74
CA GLY A 113 -6.09 21.10 20.29
C GLY A 113 -6.96 21.91 21.23
N LEU A 114 -8.09 21.36 21.71
CA LEU A 114 -8.96 21.98 22.70
C LEU A 114 -8.26 22.16 24.06
N LEU A 115 -7.50 21.16 24.51
CA LEU A 115 -6.73 21.26 25.75
C LEU A 115 -5.64 22.34 25.67
N PHE A 116 -4.90 22.42 24.57
CA PHE A 116 -3.90 23.47 24.37
C PHE A 116 -4.51 24.84 24.20
N SER A 117 -5.66 24.98 23.52
CA SER A 117 -6.36 26.26 23.38
C SER A 117 -6.95 26.76 24.71
N ALA A 118 -7.31 25.85 25.62
CA ALA A 118 -7.77 26.21 26.96
C ALA A 118 -6.63 26.70 27.86
N LEU A 119 -5.38 26.32 27.56
CA LEU A 119 -4.18 26.73 28.30
C LEU A 119 -3.55 28.02 27.76
N ASP A 120 -3.74 28.32 26.47
CA ASP A 120 -3.12 29.46 25.79
C ASP A 120 -4.17 30.14 24.89
N GLY A 121 -4.86 31.16 25.45
CA GLY A 121 -6.09 31.80 24.96
C GLY A 121 -6.07 32.41 23.54
N ASN A 122 -5.11 32.06 22.67
CA ASN A 122 -4.91 32.67 21.35
C ASN A 122 -4.87 31.68 20.17
N VAL A 123 -5.13 30.36 20.35
CA VAL A 123 -4.80 29.31 19.37
C VAL A 123 -6.00 28.82 18.56
N ALA A 124 -7.21 29.29 18.81
CA ALA A 124 -8.43 28.76 18.18
C ALA A 124 -8.50 28.93 16.64
N GLY A 125 -7.83 29.95 16.08
CA GLY A 125 -7.83 30.22 14.62
C GLY A 125 -6.80 29.39 13.83
N GLU A 126 -5.66 29.10 14.46
CA GLU A 126 -4.59 28.28 13.82
C GLU A 126 -4.88 26.79 13.85
N ILE A 127 -5.64 26.33 14.86
CA ILE A 127 -6.01 24.91 15.00
C ILE A 127 -6.94 24.46 13.88
N ALA A 128 -7.87 25.28 13.43
CA ALA A 128 -8.80 24.91 12.35
C ALA A 128 -8.07 24.71 10.99
N GLY A 129 -7.00 25.47 10.73
CA GLY A 129 -6.14 25.28 9.55
C GLY A 129 -5.07 24.19 9.74
N GLY A 130 -4.53 24.09 10.97
CA GLY A 130 -3.47 23.16 11.32
C GLY A 130 -3.92 21.72 11.54
N VAL A 131 -5.17 21.47 11.93
CA VAL A 131 -5.72 20.12 12.12
C VAL A 131 -5.70 19.31 10.82
N GLY A 132 -5.99 19.94 9.68
CA GLY A 132 -5.91 19.28 8.38
C GLY A 132 -4.47 18.86 7.99
N ILE A 133 -3.47 19.66 8.37
CA ILE A 133 -2.05 19.39 8.07
C ILE A 133 -1.47 18.38 9.08
N ALA A 134 -1.80 18.52 10.36
CA ALA A 134 -1.35 17.61 11.41
C ALA A 134 -1.93 16.18 11.26
N LEU A 135 -3.11 16.06 10.64
CA LEU A 135 -3.71 14.75 10.31
C LEU A 135 -2.99 14.04 9.15
N ALA A 136 -2.37 14.82 8.24
CA ALA A 136 -1.57 14.25 7.15
C ALA A 136 -0.16 13.81 7.60
N GLU A 137 0.32 14.34 8.74
CA GLU A 137 1.67 14.07 9.28
C GLU A 137 1.67 13.20 10.54
N SER A 138 0.54 13.07 11.25
CA SER A 138 0.44 12.16 12.40
C SER A 138 0.16 10.75 11.91
N GLY A 139 1.19 9.92 11.88
CA GLY A 139 1.06 8.48 11.65
C GLY A 139 0.05 7.83 12.61
N PHE A 140 -0.48 6.71 12.23
CA PHE A 140 -1.32 5.87 13.09
C PHE A 140 -0.49 5.31 14.25
N SER A 141 -1.15 4.87 15.33
CA SER A 141 -0.43 4.18 16.39
C SER A 141 0.00 2.78 15.90
N ARG A 142 1.01 2.21 16.56
CA ARG A 142 1.47 0.86 16.21
C ARG A 142 0.35 -0.17 16.27
N GLU A 143 -0.56 -0.04 17.21
CA GLU A 143 -1.73 -0.91 17.35
C GLU A 143 -2.66 -0.76 16.14
N GLN A 144 -2.89 0.46 15.67
CA GLN A 144 -3.71 0.73 14.48
C GLN A 144 -3.06 0.19 13.20
N GLU A 145 -1.73 0.26 13.07
CA GLU A 145 -1.00 -0.34 11.96
C GLU A 145 -1.17 -1.87 11.96
N VAL A 146 -0.99 -2.53 13.12
CA VAL A 146 -1.19 -3.98 13.25
C VAL A 146 -2.64 -4.39 12.92
N GLU A 147 -3.63 -3.60 13.37
CA GLU A 147 -5.04 -3.86 13.04
C GLU A 147 -5.31 -3.69 11.53
N ALA A 148 -4.69 -2.70 10.89
CA ALA A 148 -4.81 -2.47 9.45
C ALA A 148 -4.11 -3.57 8.64
N ASP A 149 -2.93 -4.03 9.06
CA ASP A 149 -2.22 -5.16 8.47
C ASP A 149 -3.05 -6.45 8.51
N ASP A 150 -3.54 -6.80 9.70
CA ASP A 150 -4.39 -7.97 9.93
C ASP A 150 -5.66 -7.93 9.07
N TYR A 151 -6.33 -6.79 9.05
CA TYR A 151 -7.50 -6.57 8.22
C TYR A 151 -7.16 -6.68 6.74
N GLY A 152 -6.07 -6.05 6.32
CA GLY A 152 -5.60 -6.02 4.94
C GLY A 152 -5.29 -7.41 4.40
N ILE A 153 -4.59 -8.25 5.18
CA ILE A 153 -4.29 -9.64 4.82
C ILE A 153 -5.57 -10.45 4.62
N ARG A 154 -6.55 -10.32 5.52
CA ARG A 154 -7.83 -11.03 5.41
C ARG A 154 -8.63 -10.58 4.19
N VAL A 155 -8.73 -9.28 3.95
CA VAL A 155 -9.52 -8.71 2.85
C VAL A 155 -8.88 -9.00 1.50
N SER A 156 -7.56 -8.82 1.36
CA SER A 156 -6.85 -9.14 0.10
C SER A 156 -6.98 -10.62 -0.25
N SER A 157 -6.83 -11.51 0.74
CA SER A 157 -7.02 -12.95 0.54
C SER A 157 -8.45 -13.30 0.13
N ALA A 158 -9.45 -12.71 0.77
CA ALA A 158 -10.86 -12.90 0.43
C ALA A 158 -11.21 -12.32 -0.95
N ALA A 159 -10.50 -11.28 -1.40
CA ALA A 159 -10.58 -10.73 -2.75
C ALA A 159 -9.84 -11.60 -3.80
N GLY A 160 -9.22 -12.73 -3.39
CA GLY A 160 -8.55 -13.69 -4.26
C GLY A 160 -7.10 -13.32 -4.60
N TYR A 161 -6.46 -12.52 -3.77
CA TYR A 161 -5.03 -12.18 -3.87
C TYR A 161 -4.19 -12.99 -2.89
N SER A 162 -2.87 -12.99 -3.11
CA SER A 162 -1.94 -13.66 -2.19
C SER A 162 -1.94 -12.97 -0.82
N PRO A 163 -2.00 -13.72 0.30
CA PRO A 163 -1.84 -13.15 1.65
C PRO A 163 -0.45 -12.53 1.88
N TRP A 164 0.52 -12.86 1.04
CA TRP A 164 1.88 -12.32 1.09
C TRP A 164 2.05 -11.00 0.32
N GLY A 165 1.01 -10.52 -0.37
CA GLY A 165 1.09 -9.34 -1.22
C GLY A 165 1.63 -8.12 -0.48
N LEU A 166 1.09 -7.80 0.70
CA LEU A 166 1.55 -6.67 1.52
C LEU A 166 3.01 -6.84 1.96
N VAL A 167 3.39 -8.03 2.43
CA VAL A 167 4.77 -8.32 2.88
C VAL A 167 5.76 -8.13 1.73
N ASN A 168 5.46 -8.70 0.56
CA ASN A 168 6.31 -8.58 -0.62
C ASN A 168 6.46 -7.11 -1.07
N ALA A 169 5.38 -6.33 -1.03
CA ALA A 169 5.43 -4.90 -1.33
C ALA A 169 6.34 -4.14 -0.36
N MET A 170 6.23 -4.41 0.94
CA MET A 170 7.07 -3.78 1.97
C MET A 170 8.55 -4.16 1.81
N GLU A 171 8.86 -5.41 1.47
CA GLU A 171 10.23 -5.85 1.20
C GLU A 171 10.83 -5.12 -0.01
N LYS A 172 10.05 -4.93 -1.07
CA LYS A 172 10.47 -4.14 -2.25
C LYS A 172 10.72 -2.67 -1.91
N MET A 173 9.82 -2.05 -1.17
CA MET A 173 10.00 -0.67 -0.70
C MET A 173 11.28 -0.54 0.14
N LYS A 174 11.50 -1.45 1.09
CA LYS A 174 12.71 -1.49 1.91
C LYS A 174 13.98 -1.69 1.07
N SER A 175 13.94 -2.61 0.10
CA SER A 175 15.07 -2.88 -0.80
C SER A 175 15.39 -1.68 -1.70
N ALA A 176 14.39 -0.88 -2.04
CA ALA A 176 14.54 0.37 -2.76
C ALA A 176 15.00 1.56 -1.86
N GLY A 177 15.29 1.30 -0.57
CA GLY A 177 15.82 2.29 0.37
C GLY A 177 14.77 3.15 1.05
N TYR A 178 13.49 2.79 0.99
CA TYR A 178 12.43 3.52 1.66
C TYR A 178 12.11 2.91 3.03
N LYS A 179 11.77 3.80 4.00
CA LYS A 179 11.33 3.34 5.31
C LYS A 179 9.89 2.82 5.20
N THR A 180 9.69 1.60 5.64
CA THR A 180 8.37 1.04 5.90
C THR A 180 8.08 1.22 7.39
N SER A 181 6.91 1.73 7.73
CA SER A 181 6.44 1.89 9.12
C SER A 181 6.37 0.56 9.86
#